data_311e5a258c2a33169a077f59fc604da7
#
_entry.id   311e5a258c2a33169a077f59fc604da7
#
_cell.length_a   1.000
_cell.length_b   1.000
_cell.length_c   1.000
_cell.angle_alpha   90.00
_cell.angle_beta   90.00
_cell.angle_gamma   90.00
#
_symmetry.space_group_name_H-M   'P 1'
#
loop_
_entity.id
_entity.type
_entity.pdbx_description
1 polymer ?
#
loop_
_entity_poly.entity_id
_entity_poly.type
_entity_poly.pdbx_seq_one_letter_code
_entity_poly.pdbx_strand_id
1 'polypeptide(L)'
;MDKTKLEKTALVTVIDTAATITGSGSDGVFIDDRTVTLSPYSIGKYEVTQELFEAVMGGNPSSYGVSKLVEGETQEYRPVEQINCYYAIVFCNRLSILMGFETCYTAIQTNGDEVPYESIALNAIKTDGSGWTVSCDLTKNGYRLPTAAEWEFAARGGDQDADDWNYTYAGSNDDLDSVAWYNDDNNRTTKKTHEVGLKDSNKLGLYDMSGNVWEICWDFSSPSTGNFKDPYGESGSSYYRLGGGCMETETNLVVTKKGSLSTGESTLYGDTGFRLARSGFPREN
;
A
#
# COMPACT_ATOMS: atom_id res chain seq x y z
N MET A 1 -12.81 -11.47 16.91
CA MET A 1 -11.64 -10.57 16.79
C MET A 1 -11.81 -9.44 17.81
N ASP A 2 -10.80 -9.15 18.59
CA ASP A 2 -10.88 -8.06 19.59
C ASP A 2 -10.95 -6.71 18.84
N LYS A 3 -11.93 -5.87 19.19
CA LYS A 3 -12.13 -4.56 18.56
C LYS A 3 -10.92 -3.63 18.73
N THR A 4 -10.14 -3.79 19.79
CA THR A 4 -8.92 -3.00 20.03
C THR A 4 -7.81 -3.28 19.01
N LYS A 5 -7.77 -4.49 18.43
CA LYS A 5 -6.85 -4.83 17.34
C LYS A 5 -7.23 -4.18 16.00
N LEU A 6 -8.49 -3.79 15.85
CA LEU A 6 -9.00 -3.13 14.64
C LEU A 6 -8.76 -1.61 14.65
N GLU A 7 -8.40 -1.01 15.79
CA GLU A 7 -8.04 0.42 15.84
C GLU A 7 -6.82 0.77 15.00
N LYS A 8 -5.96 -0.23 14.70
CA LYS A 8 -4.84 -0.09 13.76
C LYS A 8 -5.23 -0.19 12.29
N THR A 9 -6.50 -0.48 11.98
CA THR A 9 -7.08 -0.27 10.65
C THR A 9 -7.53 1.17 10.44
N ALA A 10 -7.04 2.12 11.26
CA ALA A 10 -7.42 3.52 11.15
C ALA A 10 -7.21 4.01 9.71
N LEU A 11 -8.30 4.33 9.05
CA LEU A 11 -8.29 4.95 7.74
C LEU A 11 -8.38 6.47 7.93
N VAL A 12 -7.60 7.18 7.13
CA VAL A 12 -7.69 8.64 6.97
C VAL A 12 -8.49 8.88 5.71
N THR A 13 -9.54 9.70 5.79
CA THR A 13 -10.22 10.21 4.61
C THR A 13 -9.28 11.17 3.89
N VAL A 14 -8.89 10.82 2.67
CA VAL A 14 -8.00 11.66 1.86
C VAL A 14 -8.81 12.75 1.16
N ILE A 15 -9.88 12.34 0.52
CA ILE A 15 -10.88 13.25 -0.07
C ILE A 15 -12.28 12.72 0.21
N ASP A 16 -13.21 13.62 0.47
CA ASP A 16 -14.65 13.35 0.67
C ASP A 16 -15.52 13.77 -0.54
N THR A 17 -14.93 14.52 -1.46
CA THR A 17 -15.48 14.89 -2.76
C THR A 17 -14.47 14.57 -3.86
N ALA A 18 -14.91 14.41 -5.10
CA ALA A 18 -13.97 14.12 -6.19
C ALA A 18 -12.94 15.24 -6.37
N ALA A 19 -11.66 14.85 -6.49
CA ALA A 19 -10.56 15.77 -6.76
C ALA A 19 -10.02 15.55 -8.18
N THR A 20 -9.72 16.64 -8.90
CA THR A 20 -9.10 16.57 -10.24
C THR A 20 -7.71 17.17 -10.18
N ILE A 21 -6.71 16.39 -10.53
CA ILE A 21 -5.30 16.72 -10.48
C ILE A 21 -4.78 16.83 -11.91
N THR A 22 -4.18 17.97 -12.25
CA THR A 22 -3.45 18.15 -13.50
C THR A 22 -1.99 17.83 -13.25
N GLY A 23 -1.48 16.82 -13.93
CA GLY A 23 -0.10 16.37 -13.77
C GLY A 23 0.91 17.41 -14.25
N SER A 24 2.09 17.37 -13.64
CA SER A 24 3.24 18.18 -13.99
C SER A 24 4.53 17.41 -13.70
N GLY A 25 5.45 17.42 -14.66
CA GLY A 25 6.71 16.68 -14.54
C GLY A 25 6.74 15.35 -15.30
N SER A 26 7.87 14.66 -15.23
CA SER A 26 8.13 13.44 -16.00
C SER A 26 7.97 12.15 -15.19
N ASP A 27 7.91 12.27 -13.86
CA ASP A 27 7.96 11.13 -12.94
C ASP A 27 6.68 10.99 -12.12
N GLY A 28 6.48 9.80 -11.56
CA GLY A 28 5.30 9.50 -10.75
C GLY A 28 4.08 9.12 -11.59
N VAL A 29 2.91 9.39 -11.05
CA VAL A 29 1.62 9.11 -11.68
C VAL A 29 1.01 10.39 -12.28
N PHE A 30 1.31 11.54 -11.70
CA PHE A 30 0.81 12.86 -12.16
C PHE A 30 1.84 13.52 -13.09
N ILE A 31 2.01 12.94 -14.28
CA ILE A 31 2.96 13.39 -15.31
C ILE A 31 2.34 14.48 -16.21
N ASP A 32 3.20 15.19 -16.97
CA ASP A 32 2.76 16.18 -17.97
C ASP A 32 1.71 15.59 -18.93
N ASP A 33 0.78 16.43 -19.36
CA ASP A 33 -0.33 16.05 -20.25
C ASP A 33 -1.26 14.93 -19.73
N ARG A 34 -1.25 14.69 -18.42
CA ARG A 34 -2.16 13.78 -17.76
C ARG A 34 -3.04 14.51 -16.74
N THR A 35 -4.34 14.31 -16.84
CA THR A 35 -5.32 14.75 -15.83
C THR A 35 -5.98 13.56 -15.19
N VAL A 36 -5.97 13.50 -13.87
CA VAL A 36 -6.56 12.41 -13.08
C VAL A 36 -7.66 12.96 -12.19
N THR A 37 -8.85 12.39 -12.28
CA THR A 37 -9.94 12.63 -11.32
C THR A 37 -10.04 11.43 -10.40
N LEU A 38 -9.86 11.65 -9.09
CA LEU A 38 -10.03 10.65 -8.05
C LEU A 38 -11.41 10.82 -7.40
N SER A 39 -12.13 9.72 -7.28
CA SER A 39 -13.36 9.64 -6.49
C SER A 39 -13.03 9.65 -4.99
N PRO A 40 -13.98 9.95 -4.10
CA PRO A 40 -13.78 9.91 -2.65
C PRO A 40 -13.19 8.59 -2.17
N TYR A 41 -12.15 8.66 -1.33
CA TYR A 41 -11.53 7.47 -0.74
C TYR A 41 -10.86 7.77 0.59
N SER A 42 -10.62 6.71 1.34
CA SER A 42 -9.82 6.71 2.56
C SER A 42 -8.64 5.75 2.40
N ILE A 43 -7.52 6.05 3.07
CA ILE A 43 -6.30 5.25 3.04
C ILE A 43 -5.83 4.91 4.46
N GLY A 44 -5.12 3.81 4.63
CA GLY A 44 -4.55 3.40 5.90
C GLY A 44 -3.59 4.46 6.45
N LYS A 45 -3.81 4.85 7.72
CA LYS A 45 -2.91 5.76 8.43
C LYS A 45 -1.48 5.22 8.50
N TYR A 46 -1.38 3.90 8.60
CA TYR A 46 -0.16 3.12 8.70
C TYR A 46 -0.13 2.01 7.63
N GLU A 47 1.02 1.46 7.40
CA GLU A 47 1.18 0.16 6.75
C GLU A 47 0.44 -0.93 7.56
N VAL A 48 0.03 -2.02 6.92
CA VAL A 48 -0.58 -3.16 7.62
C VAL A 48 0.45 -3.81 8.53
N THR A 49 0.17 -3.86 9.83
CA THR A 49 1.07 -4.41 10.83
C THR A 49 1.07 -5.94 10.84
N GLN A 50 2.13 -6.53 11.37
CA GLN A 50 2.25 -7.99 11.56
C GLN A 50 1.11 -8.54 12.42
N GLU A 51 0.74 -7.83 13.52
CA GLU A 51 -0.40 -8.21 14.38
C GLU A 51 -1.71 -8.26 13.60
N LEU A 52 -2.00 -7.21 12.83
CA LEU A 52 -3.24 -7.14 12.07
C LEU A 52 -3.26 -8.22 10.97
N PHE A 53 -2.13 -8.42 10.29
CA PHE A 53 -2.03 -9.45 9.26
C PHE A 53 -2.24 -10.85 9.84
N GLU A 54 -1.59 -11.17 10.95
CA GLU A 54 -1.75 -12.47 11.62
C GLU A 54 -3.17 -12.69 12.13
N ALA A 55 -3.80 -11.64 12.68
CA ALA A 55 -5.20 -11.72 13.16
C ALA A 55 -6.19 -12.05 12.03
N VAL A 56 -5.95 -11.58 10.81
CA VAL A 56 -6.82 -11.81 9.64
C VAL A 56 -6.45 -13.10 8.90
N MET A 57 -5.16 -13.39 8.77
CA MET A 57 -4.66 -14.47 7.92
C MET A 57 -4.38 -15.77 8.66
N GLY A 58 -4.27 -15.70 10.00
CA GLY A 58 -3.97 -16.85 10.85
C GLY A 58 -2.48 -17.26 10.87
N GLY A 59 -1.59 -16.37 10.40
CA GLY A 59 -0.15 -16.57 10.43
C GLY A 59 0.58 -15.32 9.95
N ASN A 60 1.89 -15.24 10.26
CA ASN A 60 2.75 -14.11 9.94
C ASN A 60 3.93 -14.57 9.06
N PRO A 61 4.05 -14.10 7.80
CA PRO A 61 5.13 -14.50 6.90
C PRO A 61 6.44 -13.72 7.13
N SER A 62 6.41 -12.66 7.94
CA SER A 62 7.48 -11.67 8.06
C SER A 62 8.80 -12.28 8.52
N SER A 63 9.90 -11.83 7.93
CA SER A 63 11.28 -12.25 8.26
C SER A 63 11.94 -11.38 9.33
N TYR A 64 11.47 -10.15 9.51
CA TYR A 64 11.92 -9.27 10.59
C TYR A 64 11.22 -9.63 11.89
N GLY A 65 11.70 -10.70 12.52
CA GLY A 65 11.19 -11.22 13.77
C GLY A 65 11.88 -10.65 15.01
N VAL A 66 11.56 -11.22 16.18
CA VAL A 66 12.04 -10.79 17.52
C VAL A 66 13.56 -10.62 17.59
N SER A 67 14.33 -11.44 16.87
CA SER A 67 15.80 -11.36 16.83
C SER A 67 16.36 -10.07 16.21
N LYS A 68 15.51 -9.32 15.51
CA LYS A 68 15.87 -8.05 14.86
C LYS A 68 15.14 -6.85 15.48
N LEU A 69 14.51 -7.05 16.65
CA LEU A 69 13.80 -6.00 17.34
C LEU A 69 14.76 -4.91 17.82
N VAL A 70 14.32 -3.67 17.74
CA VAL A 70 14.99 -2.51 18.38
C VAL A 70 14.48 -2.40 19.79
N GLU A 71 15.36 -2.04 20.73
CA GLU A 71 14.97 -1.82 22.11
C GLU A 71 13.89 -0.73 22.20
N GLY A 72 12.82 -1.04 22.90
CA GLY A 72 11.66 -0.14 23.05
C GLY A 72 10.58 -0.25 21.99
N GLU A 73 10.81 -1.02 20.91
CA GLU A 73 9.80 -1.29 19.90
C GLU A 73 9.06 -2.60 20.15
N THR A 74 7.84 -2.70 19.62
CA THR A 74 6.97 -3.87 19.67
C THR A 74 6.95 -4.54 18.30
N GLN A 75 7.35 -5.81 18.23
CA GLN A 75 7.41 -6.55 16.96
C GLN A 75 6.09 -6.56 16.20
N GLU A 76 5.00 -6.79 16.91
CA GLU A 76 3.66 -6.90 16.36
C GLU A 76 3.20 -5.61 15.65
N TYR A 77 3.83 -4.48 15.97
CA TYR A 77 3.53 -3.16 15.39
C TYR A 77 4.40 -2.80 14.20
N ARG A 78 5.35 -3.65 13.83
CA ARG A 78 6.08 -3.50 12.57
C ARG A 78 5.18 -3.82 11.38
N PRO A 79 5.44 -3.27 10.19
CA PRO A 79 4.71 -3.66 9.00
C PRO A 79 4.93 -5.14 8.69
N VAL A 80 3.91 -5.78 8.13
CA VAL A 80 4.06 -7.10 7.52
C VAL A 80 4.92 -6.96 6.27
N GLU A 81 5.85 -7.91 6.07
CA GLU A 81 6.68 -8.04 4.88
C GLU A 81 6.79 -9.51 4.45
N GLN A 82 7.57 -9.83 3.44
CA GLN A 82 7.60 -11.16 2.82
C GLN A 82 6.23 -11.56 2.25
N ILE A 83 5.59 -10.60 1.59
CA ILE A 83 4.30 -10.82 0.93
C ILE A 83 4.37 -10.42 -0.54
N ASN A 84 3.41 -10.88 -1.32
CA ASN A 84 3.13 -10.43 -2.67
C ASN A 84 1.68 -9.94 -2.78
N CYS A 85 1.26 -9.53 -3.98
CA CYS A 85 -0.09 -9.01 -4.20
C CYS A 85 -1.20 -10.01 -3.84
N TYR A 86 -0.99 -11.31 -4.00
CA TYR A 86 -2.02 -12.33 -3.70
C TYR A 86 -2.28 -12.45 -2.20
N TYR A 87 -1.24 -12.33 -1.36
CA TYR A 87 -1.42 -12.22 0.08
C TYR A 87 -2.24 -10.98 0.46
N ALA A 88 -1.91 -9.83 -0.15
CA ALA A 88 -2.63 -8.59 0.11
C ALA A 88 -4.09 -8.65 -0.35
N ILE A 89 -4.38 -9.24 -1.53
CA ILE A 89 -5.73 -9.42 -2.06
C ILE A 89 -6.57 -10.31 -1.13
N VAL A 90 -6.03 -11.47 -0.73
CA VAL A 90 -6.73 -12.37 0.20
C VAL A 90 -6.96 -11.69 1.54
N PHE A 91 -5.96 -10.96 2.05
CA PHE A 91 -6.09 -10.20 3.28
C PHE A 91 -7.23 -9.17 3.20
N CYS A 92 -7.26 -8.35 2.14
CA CYS A 92 -8.28 -7.32 1.94
C CYS A 92 -9.69 -7.91 1.90
N ASN A 93 -9.89 -8.99 1.16
CA ASN A 93 -11.19 -9.64 1.09
C ASN A 93 -11.58 -10.30 2.41
N ARG A 94 -10.66 -10.97 3.11
CA ARG A 94 -10.93 -11.52 4.46
C ARG A 94 -11.32 -10.44 5.45
N LEU A 95 -10.55 -9.34 5.48
CA LEU A 95 -10.86 -8.23 6.37
C LEU A 95 -12.23 -7.61 6.04
N SER A 96 -12.56 -7.47 4.75
CA SER A 96 -13.88 -6.99 4.32
C SER A 96 -15.00 -7.88 4.83
N ILE A 97 -14.90 -9.20 4.64
CA ILE A 97 -15.86 -10.19 5.14
C ILE A 97 -16.00 -10.10 6.67
N LEU A 98 -14.89 -10.08 7.40
CA LEU A 98 -14.88 -9.97 8.86
C LEU A 98 -15.55 -8.70 9.38
N MET A 99 -15.47 -7.61 8.60
CA MET A 99 -16.06 -6.32 8.93
C MET A 99 -17.47 -6.14 8.38
N GLY A 100 -18.01 -7.12 7.63
CA GLY A 100 -19.35 -7.07 7.04
C GLY A 100 -19.45 -6.18 5.82
N PHE A 101 -18.32 -5.96 5.11
CA PHE A 101 -18.28 -5.22 3.85
C PHE A 101 -18.27 -6.16 2.63
N GLU A 102 -18.60 -5.61 1.46
CA GLU A 102 -18.46 -6.31 0.20
C GLU A 102 -16.98 -6.50 -0.14
N THR A 103 -16.60 -7.63 -0.74
CA THR A 103 -15.24 -7.85 -1.24
C THR A 103 -15.01 -7.07 -2.52
N CYS A 104 -13.84 -6.44 -2.65
CA CYS A 104 -13.45 -5.70 -3.86
C CYS A 104 -12.82 -6.61 -4.92
N TYR A 105 -12.18 -7.70 -4.51
CA TYR A 105 -11.47 -8.58 -5.45
C TYR A 105 -12.26 -9.83 -5.77
N THR A 106 -12.21 -10.22 -7.05
CA THR A 106 -12.58 -11.54 -7.53
C THR A 106 -11.33 -12.21 -8.12
N ALA A 107 -10.92 -13.34 -7.56
CA ALA A 107 -9.79 -14.13 -8.06
C ALA A 107 -10.28 -15.52 -8.47
N ILE A 108 -10.05 -15.86 -9.75
CA ILE A 108 -10.44 -17.14 -10.35
C ILE A 108 -9.18 -17.98 -10.55
N GLN A 109 -9.23 -19.21 -10.06
CA GLN A 109 -8.19 -20.21 -10.20
C GLN A 109 -8.17 -20.80 -11.63
N THR A 110 -7.09 -21.49 -12.01
CA THR A 110 -6.96 -22.15 -13.33
C THR A 110 -8.02 -23.20 -13.60
N ASN A 111 -8.63 -23.79 -12.58
CA ASN A 111 -9.72 -24.74 -12.71
C ASN A 111 -11.10 -24.07 -12.92
N GLY A 112 -11.15 -22.74 -12.91
CA GLY A 112 -12.38 -21.94 -13.06
C GLY A 112 -13.09 -21.64 -11.74
N ASP A 113 -12.63 -22.17 -10.60
CA ASP A 113 -13.24 -21.90 -9.30
C ASP A 113 -12.75 -20.56 -8.73
N GLU A 114 -13.63 -19.87 -8.02
CA GLU A 114 -13.23 -18.70 -7.24
C GLU A 114 -12.36 -19.11 -6.04
N VAL A 115 -11.39 -18.25 -5.68
CA VAL A 115 -10.54 -18.47 -4.51
C VAL A 115 -11.41 -18.39 -3.24
N PRO A 116 -11.39 -19.42 -2.39
CA PRO A 116 -12.20 -19.43 -1.15
C PRO A 116 -11.51 -18.57 -0.07
N TYR A 117 -11.65 -17.25 -0.13
CA TYR A 117 -10.91 -16.30 0.71
C TYR A 117 -10.98 -16.61 2.21
N GLU A 118 -12.14 -17.04 2.73
CA GLU A 118 -12.32 -17.31 4.17
C GLU A 118 -11.54 -18.55 4.65
N SER A 119 -11.35 -19.53 3.79
CA SER A 119 -10.82 -20.84 4.17
C SER A 119 -9.46 -21.18 3.56
N ILE A 120 -8.98 -20.44 2.56
CA ILE A 120 -7.67 -20.75 1.95
C ILE A 120 -6.55 -20.63 3.00
N ALA A 121 -5.77 -21.68 3.14
CA ALA A 121 -4.63 -21.66 4.05
C ALA A 121 -3.53 -20.71 3.55
N LEU A 122 -2.82 -20.07 4.47
CA LEU A 122 -1.78 -19.09 4.14
C LEU A 122 -0.72 -19.68 3.19
N ASN A 123 -0.29 -20.91 3.43
CA ASN A 123 0.69 -21.64 2.61
C ASN A 123 0.15 -22.13 1.25
N ALA A 124 -1.16 -22.03 1.03
CA ALA A 124 -1.80 -22.38 -0.23
C ALA A 124 -1.99 -21.15 -1.14
N ILE A 125 -1.76 -19.93 -0.63
CA ILE A 125 -1.79 -18.72 -1.45
C ILE A 125 -0.61 -18.78 -2.42
N LYS A 126 -0.90 -18.62 -3.70
CA LYS A 126 0.12 -18.70 -4.74
C LYS A 126 1.16 -17.59 -4.56
N THR A 127 2.41 -17.98 -4.45
CA THR A 127 3.55 -17.07 -4.36
C THR A 127 4.07 -16.65 -5.74
N ASP A 128 3.86 -17.48 -6.74
CA ASP A 128 4.30 -17.27 -8.13
C ASP A 128 3.21 -16.63 -9.03
N GLY A 129 2.02 -16.42 -8.49
CA GLY A 129 0.90 -15.85 -9.25
C GLY A 129 0.41 -16.68 -10.42
N SER A 130 1.04 -17.82 -10.68
CA SER A 130 0.63 -18.67 -11.79
C SER A 130 -0.74 -19.26 -11.52
N GLY A 131 -1.71 -18.80 -12.28
CA GLY A 131 -3.01 -19.45 -12.34
C GLY A 131 -4.16 -18.72 -11.66
N TRP A 132 -4.00 -17.52 -11.13
CA TRP A 132 -5.14 -16.71 -10.73
C TRP A 132 -5.37 -15.58 -11.71
N THR A 133 -6.61 -15.44 -12.18
CA THR A 133 -7.07 -14.21 -12.86
C THR A 133 -7.78 -13.36 -11.81
N VAL A 134 -7.24 -12.17 -11.55
CA VAL A 134 -7.77 -11.27 -10.51
C VAL A 134 -8.33 -10.02 -11.16
N SER A 135 -9.53 -9.63 -10.72
CA SER A 135 -10.14 -8.34 -11.01
C SER A 135 -10.48 -7.60 -9.72
N CYS A 136 -10.56 -6.27 -9.79
CA CYS A 136 -10.95 -5.41 -8.68
C CYS A 136 -12.12 -4.51 -9.09
N ASP A 137 -13.13 -4.45 -8.26
CA ASP A 137 -14.26 -3.54 -8.40
C ASP A 137 -14.11 -2.39 -7.39
N LEU A 138 -13.68 -1.24 -7.87
CA LEU A 138 -13.49 -0.04 -7.04
C LEU A 138 -14.80 0.59 -6.55
N THR A 139 -15.95 0.12 -7.04
CA THR A 139 -17.27 0.59 -6.57
C THR A 139 -17.73 -0.09 -5.29
N LYS A 140 -17.07 -1.18 -4.89
CA LYS A 140 -17.35 -1.92 -3.66
C LYS A 140 -16.85 -1.19 -2.42
N ASN A 141 -17.52 -1.44 -1.28
CA ASN A 141 -17.23 -0.76 -0.02
C ASN A 141 -16.19 -1.45 0.87
N GLY A 142 -15.57 -2.51 0.39
CA GLY A 142 -14.59 -3.28 1.13
C GLY A 142 -13.20 -2.65 1.17
N TYR A 143 -12.31 -3.34 1.86
CA TYR A 143 -10.89 -3.01 1.85
C TYR A 143 -10.22 -3.48 0.57
N ARG A 144 -9.27 -2.70 0.10
CA ARG A 144 -8.46 -2.98 -1.09
C ARG A 144 -7.07 -2.35 -0.98
N LEU A 145 -6.20 -2.64 -1.92
CA LEU A 145 -4.99 -1.87 -2.15
C LEU A 145 -5.35 -0.49 -2.71
N PRO A 146 -4.58 0.56 -2.42
CA PRO A 146 -4.68 1.82 -3.13
C PRO A 146 -4.29 1.63 -4.59
N THR A 147 -4.84 2.42 -5.49
CA THR A 147 -4.23 2.63 -6.80
C THR A 147 -2.97 3.48 -6.64
N ALA A 148 -2.06 3.46 -7.61
CA ALA A 148 -0.85 4.29 -7.56
C ALA A 148 -1.20 5.78 -7.53
N ALA A 149 -2.29 6.19 -8.20
CA ALA A 149 -2.76 7.57 -8.18
C ALA A 149 -3.31 7.98 -6.81
N GLU A 150 -4.07 7.12 -6.15
CA GLU A 150 -4.53 7.35 -4.78
C GLU A 150 -3.37 7.43 -3.80
N TRP A 151 -2.41 6.50 -3.93
CA TRP A 151 -1.25 6.44 -3.05
C TRP A 151 -0.39 7.70 -3.19
N GLU A 152 -0.01 8.10 -4.42
CA GLU A 152 0.84 9.27 -4.65
C GLU A 152 0.14 10.58 -4.26
N PHE A 153 -1.18 10.72 -4.52
CA PHE A 153 -1.96 11.88 -4.09
C PHE A 153 -1.97 11.99 -2.56
N ALA A 154 -2.17 10.89 -1.86
CA ALA A 154 -2.14 10.85 -0.39
C ALA A 154 -0.73 11.12 0.17
N ALA A 155 0.33 10.58 -0.44
CA ALA A 155 1.71 10.82 -0.05
C ALA A 155 2.10 12.29 -0.18
N ARG A 156 1.58 12.99 -1.20
CA ARG A 156 1.78 14.42 -1.44
C ARG A 156 0.89 15.34 -0.56
N GLY A 157 0.18 14.78 0.43
CA GLY A 157 -0.62 15.57 1.36
C GLY A 157 -2.06 15.84 0.93
N GLY A 158 -2.52 15.31 -0.22
CA GLY A 158 -3.94 15.33 -0.64
C GLY A 158 -4.47 16.69 -1.14
N ASP A 159 -3.59 17.62 -1.47
CA ASP A 159 -3.96 18.97 -1.93
C ASP A 159 -2.92 19.48 -2.92
N GLN A 160 -3.28 19.55 -4.22
CA GLN A 160 -2.36 19.98 -5.28
C GLN A 160 -1.94 21.45 -5.16
N ASP A 161 -2.76 22.29 -4.53
CA ASP A 161 -2.51 23.72 -4.39
C ASP A 161 -1.67 24.06 -3.14
N ALA A 162 -1.35 23.05 -2.32
CA ALA A 162 -0.55 23.24 -1.11
C ALA A 162 0.97 23.23 -1.40
N ASP A 163 1.73 23.95 -0.57
CA ASP A 163 3.19 24.08 -0.70
C ASP A 163 3.91 22.71 -0.62
N ASP A 164 3.38 21.79 0.18
CA ASP A 164 3.94 20.45 0.41
C ASP A 164 3.67 19.45 -0.72
N TRP A 165 2.82 19.80 -1.71
CA TRP A 165 2.58 18.97 -2.89
C TRP A 165 3.86 18.58 -3.63
N ASN A 166 4.83 19.49 -3.68
CA ASN A 166 6.08 19.30 -4.40
C ASN A 166 7.23 18.79 -3.51
N TYR A 167 6.95 18.36 -2.29
CA TYR A 167 7.98 17.78 -1.43
C TYR A 167 8.57 16.51 -2.04
N THR A 168 9.86 16.35 -1.87
CA THR A 168 10.60 15.18 -2.36
C THR A 168 10.14 13.90 -1.69
N TYR A 169 9.92 13.97 -0.37
CA TYR A 169 9.48 12.86 0.47
C TYR A 169 8.12 13.16 1.08
N ALA A 170 7.40 12.15 1.47
CA ALA A 170 6.10 12.33 2.09
C ALA A 170 6.22 13.00 3.47
N GLY A 171 5.88 14.28 3.53
CA GLY A 171 5.95 15.09 4.75
C GLY A 171 7.21 15.94 4.91
N SER A 172 8.24 15.75 4.06
CA SER A 172 9.46 16.55 4.12
C SER A 172 10.07 16.78 2.73
N ASN A 173 10.65 17.96 2.51
CA ASN A 173 11.40 18.24 1.29
C ASN A 173 12.90 17.90 1.44
N ASP A 174 13.49 18.18 2.59
CA ASP A 174 14.94 18.17 2.79
C ASP A 174 15.41 17.30 3.97
N ASP A 175 14.51 16.93 4.88
CA ASP A 175 14.84 16.13 6.06
C ASP A 175 14.17 14.74 5.95
N LEU A 176 14.89 13.81 5.29
CA LEU A 176 14.44 12.43 5.13
C LEU A 176 14.45 11.67 6.46
N ASP A 177 15.39 11.96 7.33
CA ASP A 177 15.54 11.27 8.61
C ASP A 177 14.34 11.48 9.54
N SER A 178 13.65 12.61 9.42
CA SER A 178 12.44 12.87 10.22
C SER A 178 11.25 12.02 9.81
N VAL A 179 11.15 11.62 8.53
CA VAL A 179 9.94 11.01 7.95
C VAL A 179 10.11 9.55 7.52
N ALA A 180 11.36 9.02 7.47
CA ALA A 180 11.61 7.73 6.84
C ALA A 180 12.53 6.79 7.63
N TRP A 181 12.29 5.48 7.49
CA TRP A 181 13.20 4.41 7.84
C TRP A 181 13.81 3.83 6.57
N TYR A 182 15.13 4.01 6.37
CA TYR A 182 15.81 3.67 5.11
C TYR A 182 17.27 3.26 5.35
N ASN A 183 17.99 2.98 4.28
CA ASN A 183 19.39 2.63 4.30
C ASN A 183 20.28 3.88 4.19
N ASP A 184 20.64 4.44 5.32
CA ASP A 184 21.47 5.64 5.42
C ASP A 184 22.99 5.39 5.27
N ASP A 185 23.46 4.19 5.61
CA ASP A 185 24.90 3.87 5.74
C ASP A 185 25.41 2.81 4.75
N ASN A 186 24.58 2.32 3.83
CA ASN A 186 24.87 1.18 2.96
C ASN A 186 25.23 -0.12 3.72
N ASN A 187 24.93 -0.20 5.02
CA ASN A 187 25.20 -1.38 5.84
C ASN A 187 23.97 -2.28 5.96
N ARG A 188 23.95 -3.37 5.21
CA ARG A 188 22.84 -4.33 5.19
C ARG A 188 22.50 -4.96 6.54
N THR A 189 23.37 -4.92 7.52
CA THR A 189 23.13 -5.54 8.83
C THR A 189 22.26 -4.69 9.74
N THR A 190 22.16 -3.39 9.50
CA THR A 190 21.33 -2.45 10.25
C THR A 190 19.94 -2.30 9.66
N LYS A 191 19.75 -2.70 8.40
CA LYS A 191 18.49 -2.59 7.67
C LYS A 191 17.43 -3.52 8.23
N LYS A 192 16.35 -2.94 8.64
CA LYS A 192 15.19 -3.63 9.18
C LYS A 192 13.97 -2.70 9.17
N THR A 193 12.82 -3.29 9.19
CA THR A 193 11.59 -2.55 9.43
C THR A 193 11.55 -2.05 10.88
N HIS A 194 10.80 -1.01 11.13
CA HIS A 194 10.53 -0.44 12.44
C HIS A 194 9.03 -0.42 12.74
N GLU A 195 8.66 -0.23 14.00
CA GLU A 195 7.27 -0.03 14.38
C GLU A 195 6.68 1.16 13.61
N VAL A 196 5.47 0.98 13.08
CA VAL A 196 4.80 2.02 12.28
C VAL A 196 4.48 3.27 13.11
N GLY A 197 4.62 4.44 12.49
CA GLY A 197 4.23 5.70 13.11
C GLY A 197 5.23 6.28 14.11
N LEU A 198 6.49 5.85 14.09
CA LEU A 198 7.54 6.41 14.96
C LEU A 198 8.25 7.62 14.33
N LYS A 199 8.10 7.85 13.04
CA LYS A 199 8.59 9.04 12.33
C LYS A 199 7.49 10.08 12.20
N ASP A 200 7.80 11.26 11.67
CA ASP A 200 6.81 12.30 11.43
C ASP A 200 5.85 11.91 10.29
N SER A 201 4.61 12.32 10.41
CA SER A 201 3.59 12.12 9.39
C SER A 201 3.60 13.24 8.34
N ASN A 202 3.01 12.97 7.18
CA ASN A 202 2.67 14.04 6.26
C ASN A 202 1.46 14.87 6.76
N LYS A 203 1.04 15.88 5.99
CA LYS A 203 -0.06 16.80 6.33
C LYS A 203 -1.41 16.11 6.61
N LEU A 204 -1.66 14.96 5.97
CA LEU A 204 -2.85 14.16 6.22
C LEU A 204 -2.76 13.31 7.50
N GLY A 205 -1.62 13.30 8.18
CA GLY A 205 -1.37 12.41 9.32
C GLY A 205 -1.08 10.97 8.90
N LEU A 206 -0.60 10.75 7.68
CA LEU A 206 -0.16 9.45 7.17
C LEU A 206 1.33 9.25 7.48
N TYR A 207 1.67 8.10 8.02
CA TYR A 207 3.00 7.72 8.44
C TYR A 207 3.64 6.76 7.46
N ASP A 208 4.97 6.75 7.44
CA ASP A 208 5.80 5.77 6.72
C ASP A 208 5.49 5.71 5.20
N MET A 209 4.99 6.82 4.63
CA MET A 209 4.76 6.95 3.18
C MET A 209 6.08 7.09 2.40
N SER A 210 7.21 7.24 3.09
CA SER A 210 8.56 7.14 2.57
C SER A 210 9.35 6.20 3.49
N GLY A 211 9.87 5.07 2.98
CA GLY A 211 10.66 4.11 3.75
C GLY A 211 9.85 3.00 4.41
N ASN A 212 10.41 2.36 5.41
CA ASN A 212 9.94 1.20 6.14
C ASN A 212 9.71 -0.01 5.23
N VAL A 213 8.57 -0.10 4.51
CA VAL A 213 8.38 -1.10 3.45
C VAL A 213 7.88 -0.48 2.15
N TRP A 214 8.30 -1.04 1.02
CA TRP A 214 7.63 -0.80 -0.25
C TRP A 214 6.17 -1.21 -0.15
N GLU A 215 5.26 -0.38 -0.66
CA GLU A 215 3.83 -0.62 -0.58
C GLU A 215 3.23 -1.03 -1.92
N ILE A 216 2.64 -2.22 -1.96
CA ILE A 216 1.99 -2.75 -3.16
C ILE A 216 0.75 -1.93 -3.47
N CYS A 217 0.66 -1.45 -4.73
CA CYS A 217 -0.50 -0.77 -5.28
C CYS A 217 -1.21 -1.64 -6.33
N TRP A 218 -2.52 -1.39 -6.52
CA TRP A 218 -3.32 -2.05 -7.54
C TRP A 218 -3.15 -1.36 -8.90
N ASP A 219 -1.97 -1.52 -9.50
CA ASP A 219 -1.60 -0.98 -10.81
C ASP A 219 -0.56 -1.85 -11.49
N PHE A 220 -0.71 -2.04 -12.81
CA PHE A 220 0.17 -2.90 -13.61
C PHE A 220 0.97 -2.16 -14.68
N SER A 221 0.60 -0.94 -15.06
CA SER A 221 1.16 -0.28 -16.22
C SER A 221 1.63 1.14 -15.93
N SER A 222 2.60 1.61 -16.72
CA SER A 222 3.05 3.00 -16.67
C SER A 222 1.90 3.95 -16.98
N PRO A 223 1.83 5.12 -16.32
CA PRO A 223 0.85 6.13 -16.62
C PRO A 223 0.99 6.58 -18.07
N SER A 224 -0.15 6.79 -18.73
CA SER A 224 -0.25 7.38 -20.07
C SER A 224 -0.81 8.80 -19.97
N THR A 225 -0.57 9.61 -21.00
CA THR A 225 -1.15 10.96 -21.14
C THR A 225 -2.64 10.89 -21.44
N GLY A 226 -3.39 11.92 -21.07
CA GLY A 226 -4.84 12.02 -21.28
C GLY A 226 -5.63 12.24 -20.00
N ASN A 227 -6.96 12.13 -20.07
CA ASN A 227 -7.88 12.33 -18.97
C ASN A 227 -8.38 10.99 -18.44
N PHE A 228 -8.24 10.77 -17.16
CA PHE A 228 -8.60 9.51 -16.50
C PHE A 228 -9.44 9.78 -15.25
N LYS A 229 -10.38 8.87 -14.98
CA LYS A 229 -11.11 8.83 -13.72
C LYS A 229 -10.78 7.52 -13.02
N ASP A 230 -10.35 7.62 -11.76
CA ASP A 230 -9.97 6.49 -10.91
C ASP A 230 -9.06 5.49 -11.65
N PRO A 231 -7.93 5.96 -12.26
CA PRO A 231 -7.12 5.11 -13.11
C PRO A 231 -6.42 4.03 -12.31
N TYR A 232 -6.40 2.83 -12.90
CA TYR A 232 -5.51 1.75 -12.53
C TYR A 232 -5.12 0.97 -13.79
N GLY A 233 -3.97 0.33 -13.79
CA GLY A 233 -3.55 -0.53 -14.90
C GLY A 233 -4.29 -1.86 -14.84
N GLU A 234 -5.09 -2.18 -15.84
CA GLU A 234 -5.93 -3.39 -15.87
C GLU A 234 -5.14 -4.67 -16.20
N SER A 235 -3.96 -4.56 -16.79
CA SER A 235 -3.16 -5.71 -17.21
C SER A 235 -1.68 -5.37 -17.27
N GLY A 236 -0.85 -6.32 -16.87
CA GLY A 236 0.60 -6.21 -16.92
C GLY A 236 1.27 -7.42 -16.28
N SER A 237 2.60 -7.50 -16.41
CA SER A 237 3.41 -8.55 -15.81
C SER A 237 3.92 -8.20 -14.40
N SER A 238 3.67 -6.98 -13.92
CA SER A 238 4.18 -6.50 -12.63
C SER A 238 3.24 -5.48 -12.02
N TYR A 239 3.00 -5.63 -10.71
CA TYR A 239 2.36 -4.61 -9.90
C TYR A 239 3.35 -3.48 -9.57
N TYR A 240 2.84 -2.27 -9.35
CA TYR A 240 3.64 -1.21 -8.75
C TYR A 240 3.77 -1.37 -7.24
N ARG A 241 4.91 -0.92 -6.75
CA ARG A 241 5.14 -0.65 -5.34
C ARG A 241 5.75 0.76 -5.22
N LEU A 242 5.34 1.48 -4.19
CA LEU A 242 5.67 2.88 -3.96
C LEU A 242 6.26 3.08 -2.55
N GLY A 243 6.84 4.24 -2.28
CA GLY A 243 7.33 4.64 -0.97
C GLY A 243 8.78 4.25 -0.65
N GLY A 244 9.33 3.23 -1.31
CA GLY A 244 10.62 2.67 -0.92
C GLY A 244 10.54 1.85 0.37
N GLY A 245 11.60 1.16 0.72
CA GLY A 245 11.65 0.33 1.93
C GLY A 245 12.94 0.55 2.73
N CYS A 246 13.04 -0.07 3.90
CA CYS A 246 14.17 0.05 4.82
C CYS A 246 15.52 -0.43 4.23
N MET A 247 15.49 -1.14 3.11
CA MET A 247 16.71 -1.59 2.41
C MET A 247 17.15 -0.62 1.33
N GLU A 248 16.36 0.40 1.02
CA GLU A 248 16.58 1.33 -0.07
C GLU A 248 17.36 2.56 0.37
N THR A 249 18.05 3.18 -0.58
CA THR A 249 18.70 4.48 -0.39
C THR A 249 17.72 5.63 -0.67
N GLU A 250 18.07 6.83 -0.26
CA GLU A 250 17.24 8.05 -0.38
C GLU A 250 16.58 8.22 -1.77
N THR A 251 17.29 7.89 -2.85
CA THR A 251 16.79 8.06 -4.23
C THR A 251 15.58 7.20 -4.57
N ASN A 252 15.32 6.16 -3.78
CA ASN A 252 14.18 5.27 -3.97
C ASN A 252 12.99 5.59 -3.05
N LEU A 253 13.13 6.59 -2.16
CA LEU A 253 12.10 7.01 -1.20
C LEU A 253 11.30 8.24 -1.66
N VAL A 254 11.67 8.80 -2.81
CA VAL A 254 10.98 9.94 -3.42
C VAL A 254 9.54 9.55 -3.74
N VAL A 255 8.56 10.43 -3.44
CA VAL A 255 7.12 10.16 -3.60
C VAL A 255 6.70 9.73 -5.01
N THR A 256 7.47 10.11 -6.03
CA THR A 256 7.24 9.74 -7.43
C THR A 256 7.87 8.42 -7.84
N LYS A 257 8.71 7.82 -6.96
CA LYS A 257 9.49 6.63 -7.31
C LYS A 257 8.62 5.37 -7.31
N LYS A 258 8.64 4.68 -8.44
CA LYS A 258 7.95 3.40 -8.62
C LYS A 258 8.97 2.26 -8.65
N GLY A 259 8.72 1.23 -7.86
CA GLY A 259 9.30 -0.09 -8.01
C GLY A 259 8.32 -1.03 -8.71
N SER A 260 8.81 -2.14 -9.22
CA SER A 260 7.97 -3.20 -9.80
C SER A 260 8.04 -4.48 -8.96
N LEU A 261 6.91 -5.17 -8.88
CA LEU A 261 6.78 -6.49 -8.26
C LEU A 261 6.17 -7.43 -9.31
N SER A 262 6.98 -8.34 -9.85
CA SER A 262 6.52 -9.26 -10.89
C SER A 262 5.39 -10.16 -10.38
N THR A 263 4.36 -10.36 -11.20
CA THR A 263 3.27 -11.28 -10.89
C THR A 263 3.70 -12.75 -10.93
N GLY A 264 4.81 -13.06 -11.61
CA GLY A 264 5.37 -14.41 -11.74
C GLY A 264 6.53 -14.71 -10.78
N GLU A 265 6.94 -13.76 -9.94
CA GLU A 265 8.04 -13.99 -9.02
C GLU A 265 7.58 -14.71 -7.74
N SER A 266 8.25 -15.82 -7.46
CA SER A 266 8.16 -16.50 -6.18
C SER A 266 8.94 -15.78 -5.07
N THR A 267 9.73 -14.77 -5.43
CA THR A 267 10.58 -14.04 -4.49
C THR A 267 9.71 -13.12 -3.64
N LEU A 268 9.74 -13.36 -2.34
CA LEU A 268 9.13 -12.50 -1.34
C LEU A 268 10.22 -11.57 -0.80
N TYR A 269 10.01 -10.27 -0.92
CA TYR A 269 11.02 -9.28 -0.52
C TYR A 269 10.84 -8.88 0.94
N GLY A 270 11.93 -8.87 1.69
CA GLY A 270 11.94 -8.53 3.12
C GLY A 270 11.61 -7.07 3.45
N ASP A 271 11.35 -6.24 2.45
CA ASP A 271 10.97 -4.84 2.58
C ASP A 271 9.75 -4.48 1.72
N THR A 272 8.89 -5.46 1.44
CA THR A 272 7.66 -5.24 0.67
C THR A 272 6.45 -5.65 1.49
N GLY A 273 5.59 -4.69 1.75
CA GLY A 273 4.32 -4.78 2.47
C GLY A 273 3.22 -4.04 1.71
N PHE A 274 2.23 -3.51 2.42
CA PHE A 274 1.12 -2.75 1.82
C PHE A 274 0.38 -1.94 2.88
N ARG A 275 -0.40 -0.96 2.42
CA ARG A 275 -1.45 -0.29 3.22
C ARG A 275 -2.82 -0.50 2.61
N LEU A 276 -3.85 -0.22 3.40
CA LEU A 276 -5.24 -0.39 2.99
C LEU A 276 -5.77 0.86 2.33
N ALA A 277 -6.74 0.68 1.41
CA ALA A 277 -7.61 1.73 0.94
C ALA A 277 -9.07 1.27 0.99
N ARG A 278 -9.99 2.22 0.96
CA ARG A 278 -11.43 2.00 0.78
C ARG A 278 -12.00 3.13 -0.06
N SER A 279 -12.90 2.77 -0.97
CA SER A 279 -13.69 3.77 -1.70
C SER A 279 -14.63 4.50 -0.74
N GLY A 280 -14.68 5.83 -0.86
CA GLY A 280 -15.63 6.65 -0.12
C GLY A 280 -17.01 6.54 -0.76
N PHE A 281 -18.04 6.42 0.07
CA PHE A 281 -19.42 6.54 -0.38
C PHE A 281 -19.91 7.92 0.01
N PRO A 282 -20.75 8.57 -0.85
CA PRO A 282 -21.50 9.72 -0.40
C PRO A 282 -22.21 9.34 0.91
N ARG A 283 -22.01 10.12 1.95
CA ARG A 283 -22.84 9.97 3.15
C ARG A 283 -24.27 10.22 2.69
N GLU A 284 -25.13 9.21 2.78
CA GLU A 284 -26.57 9.44 2.68
C GLU A 284 -26.91 10.47 3.77
N ASN A 285 -27.40 11.64 3.32
CA ASN A 285 -27.86 12.72 4.20
C ASN A 285 -29.15 12.32 4.89
#